data_d02f6337b92a28a83a96b5aad6adae38
#
_entry.id   d02f6337b92a28a83a96b5aad6adae38
#
_cell.length_a   1.000
_cell.length_b   1.000
_cell.length_c   1.000
_cell.angle_alpha   90.00
_cell.angle_beta   90.00
_cell.angle_gamma   90.00
#
_symmetry.space_group_name_H-M   'P 1'
#
loop_
_entity.id
_entity.type
_entity.pdbx_description
1 polymer ?
#
loop_
_entity_poly.entity_id
_entity_poly.type
_entity_poly.pdbx_seq_one_letter_code
_entity_poly.pdbx_strand_id
1 'polypeptide(L)'
;MKKKLGVMAASILLLLSLFGCSSEASNLDGDIQSIGDVSAESWDNLQSLNARYEALDDSSKQKVEHYAALQDAIEQCTLLKNEQEFLNSLEQSILWRMDNKDDPDRSMLVDTELAALNKYRETPFANASVAAARDEYMNGLDIQKEALGQEYKADIQIGWQKGAVARYGALKSLYETCGLLSDNSEFVGSYVNGYEAQSKLLAAYETIEADIDSQVERIATGGVWTDYSVSFEVNNNTDYQYDSMWECSFKNEAGTVTENASCYVENVKPHSRYTVTFYFTNSDSGFGGFDWNNYYANVVV
;
A
#
# COMPACT_ATOMS: atom_id res chain seq x y z
N MET A 1 -13.48 -50.75 63.21
CA MET A 1 -13.89 -50.98 61.81
C MET A 1 -14.08 -49.73 60.96
N LYS A 2 -14.18 -48.49 61.50
CA LYS A 2 -14.39 -47.25 60.71
C LYS A 2 -13.15 -46.69 59.99
N LYS A 3 -11.92 -47.01 60.38
CA LYS A 3 -10.68 -46.50 59.74
C LYS A 3 -10.27 -47.25 58.45
N LYS A 4 -10.72 -48.47 58.24
CA LYS A 4 -10.39 -49.25 57.03
C LYS A 4 -11.28 -48.93 55.84
N LEU A 5 -12.50 -48.40 56.06
CA LEU A 5 -13.40 -47.99 54.93
C LEU A 5 -12.94 -46.68 54.27
N GLY A 6 -12.31 -45.75 55.03
CA GLY A 6 -11.84 -44.49 54.48
C GLY A 6 -10.65 -44.61 53.53
N VAL A 7 -9.73 -45.57 53.80
CA VAL A 7 -8.58 -45.81 52.92
C VAL A 7 -8.98 -46.51 51.64
N MET A 8 -10.00 -47.38 51.65
CA MET A 8 -10.48 -48.04 50.45
C MET A 8 -11.26 -47.10 49.53
N ALA A 9 -12.04 -46.16 50.07
CA ALA A 9 -12.75 -45.17 49.30
C ALA A 9 -11.81 -44.15 48.65
N ALA A 10 -10.72 -43.73 49.35
CA ALA A 10 -9.70 -42.84 48.79
C ALA A 10 -8.89 -43.51 47.67
N SER A 11 -8.57 -44.80 47.84
CA SER A 11 -7.86 -45.53 46.77
C SER A 11 -8.72 -45.81 45.52
N ILE A 12 -10.03 -45.98 45.68
CA ILE A 12 -10.96 -46.15 44.54
C ILE A 12 -11.17 -44.83 43.82
N LEU A 13 -11.24 -43.68 44.52
CA LEU A 13 -11.31 -42.35 43.90
C LEU A 13 -10.04 -42.00 43.15
N LEU A 14 -8.85 -42.35 43.66
CA LEU A 14 -7.59 -42.15 42.96
C LEU A 14 -7.46 -43.04 41.71
N LEU A 15 -7.96 -44.29 41.77
CA LEU A 15 -7.94 -45.20 40.62
C LEU A 15 -8.94 -44.74 39.55
N LEU A 16 -10.11 -44.22 39.92
CA LEU A 16 -11.09 -43.70 38.97
C LEU A 16 -10.59 -42.41 38.27
N SER A 17 -9.82 -41.54 38.96
CA SER A 17 -9.19 -40.39 38.33
C SER A 17 -8.09 -40.76 37.34
N LEU A 18 -7.32 -41.83 37.64
CA LEU A 18 -6.25 -42.30 36.75
C LEU A 18 -6.81 -42.99 35.48
N PHE A 19 -7.94 -43.69 35.60
CA PHE A 19 -8.62 -44.31 34.44
C PHE A 19 -9.35 -43.28 33.57
N GLY A 20 -9.88 -42.18 34.15
CA GLY A 20 -10.52 -41.09 33.45
C GLY A 20 -9.52 -40.29 32.59
N CYS A 21 -8.37 -39.98 33.13
CA CYS A 21 -7.32 -39.26 32.41
C CYS A 21 -6.69 -40.06 31.26
N SER A 22 -6.57 -41.38 31.42
CA SER A 22 -6.04 -42.27 30.36
C SER A 22 -7.00 -42.38 29.17
N SER A 23 -8.30 -42.38 29.40
CA SER A 23 -9.31 -42.39 28.33
C SER A 23 -9.41 -41.06 27.63
N GLU A 24 -9.25 -39.94 28.38
CA GLU A 24 -9.28 -38.59 27.78
C GLU A 24 -8.06 -38.31 26.89
N ALA A 25 -6.87 -38.73 27.28
CA ALA A 25 -5.67 -38.64 26.43
C ALA A 25 -5.83 -39.42 25.11
N SER A 26 -6.38 -40.66 25.18
CA SER A 26 -6.61 -41.43 23.96
C SER A 26 -7.72 -40.85 23.08
N ASN A 27 -8.79 -40.30 23.67
CA ASN A 27 -9.84 -39.63 22.92
C ASN A 27 -9.30 -38.37 22.24
N LEU A 28 -8.54 -37.57 22.96
CA LEU A 28 -7.91 -36.37 22.43
C LEU A 28 -6.94 -36.68 21.29
N ASP A 29 -6.12 -37.72 21.44
CA ASP A 29 -5.21 -38.16 20.38
C ASP A 29 -5.95 -38.60 19.10
N GLY A 30 -7.08 -39.32 19.26
CA GLY A 30 -7.96 -39.66 18.15
C GLY A 30 -8.63 -38.43 17.49
N ASP A 31 -9.05 -37.49 18.30
CA ASP A 31 -9.63 -36.21 17.79
C ASP A 31 -8.58 -35.39 17.00
N ILE A 32 -7.34 -35.34 17.50
CA ILE A 32 -6.22 -34.69 16.80
C ILE A 32 -5.92 -35.39 15.48
N GLN A 33 -5.86 -36.70 15.48
CA GLN A 33 -5.62 -37.50 14.27
C GLN A 33 -6.72 -37.30 13.21
N SER A 34 -7.91 -36.93 13.63
CA SER A 34 -9.06 -36.68 12.77
C SER A 34 -9.13 -35.22 12.23
N ILE A 35 -8.17 -34.37 12.56
CA ILE A 35 -8.09 -33.04 11.98
C ILE A 35 -7.95 -33.17 10.46
N GLY A 36 -8.91 -32.61 9.73
CA GLY A 36 -8.92 -32.57 8.27
C GLY A 36 -8.17 -31.35 7.74
N ASP A 37 -8.63 -30.83 6.60
CA ASP A 37 -8.08 -29.61 6.02
C ASP A 37 -8.26 -28.42 6.97
N VAL A 38 -7.17 -27.71 7.21
CA VAL A 38 -7.16 -26.53 8.09
C VAL A 38 -7.58 -25.30 7.31
N SER A 39 -8.55 -24.56 7.85
CA SER A 39 -8.99 -23.26 7.36
C SER A 39 -9.00 -22.23 8.49
N ALA A 40 -9.27 -20.95 8.18
CA ALA A 40 -9.38 -19.92 9.21
C ALA A 40 -10.52 -20.20 10.22
N GLU A 41 -11.59 -20.86 9.79
CA GLU A 41 -12.73 -21.25 10.63
C GLU A 41 -12.37 -22.42 11.59
N SER A 42 -11.28 -23.12 11.36
CA SER A 42 -10.83 -24.23 12.24
C SER A 42 -10.34 -23.72 13.60
N TRP A 43 -10.13 -22.42 13.78
CA TRP A 43 -9.50 -21.82 14.95
C TRP A 43 -10.10 -22.27 16.29
N ASP A 44 -11.41 -22.13 16.46
CA ASP A 44 -12.07 -22.45 17.73
C ASP A 44 -11.96 -23.94 18.09
N ASN A 45 -12.06 -24.81 17.09
CA ASN A 45 -11.89 -26.25 17.29
C ASN A 45 -10.44 -26.57 17.71
N LEU A 46 -9.45 -26.04 17.01
CA LEU A 46 -8.03 -26.25 17.32
C LEU A 46 -7.67 -25.73 18.71
N GLN A 47 -8.18 -24.55 19.08
CA GLN A 47 -7.98 -23.98 20.42
C GLN A 47 -8.65 -24.85 21.50
N SER A 48 -9.83 -25.45 21.22
CA SER A 48 -10.49 -26.38 22.13
C SER A 48 -9.66 -27.66 22.35
N LEU A 49 -9.10 -28.22 21.27
CA LEU A 49 -8.21 -29.39 21.37
C LEU A 49 -6.94 -29.05 22.16
N ASN A 50 -6.33 -27.89 21.92
CA ASN A 50 -5.16 -27.44 22.65
C ASN A 50 -5.47 -27.23 24.15
N ALA A 51 -6.61 -26.64 24.48
CA ALA A 51 -7.03 -26.45 25.87
C ALA A 51 -7.24 -27.79 26.60
N ARG A 52 -7.78 -28.78 25.92
CA ARG A 52 -7.92 -30.17 26.45
C ARG A 52 -6.55 -30.80 26.71
N TYR A 53 -5.58 -30.61 25.79
CA TYR A 53 -4.21 -31.10 25.99
C TYR A 53 -3.56 -30.43 27.19
N GLU A 54 -3.67 -29.09 27.31
CA GLU A 54 -3.07 -28.37 28.45
C GLU A 54 -3.68 -28.77 29.79
N ALA A 55 -4.92 -29.20 29.84
CA ALA A 55 -5.59 -29.67 31.05
C ALA A 55 -5.15 -31.07 31.49
N LEU A 56 -4.46 -31.85 30.66
CA LEU A 56 -3.93 -33.15 31.02
C LEU A 56 -2.76 -33.04 32.00
N ASP A 57 -2.61 -34.03 32.87
CA ASP A 57 -1.41 -34.24 33.67
C ASP A 57 -0.22 -34.70 32.79
N ASP A 58 1.01 -34.55 33.31
CA ASP A 58 2.24 -34.86 32.57
C ASP A 58 2.30 -36.30 32.07
N SER A 59 1.74 -37.25 32.82
CA SER A 59 1.72 -38.68 32.44
C SER A 59 0.73 -38.93 31.33
N SER A 60 -0.36 -38.19 31.25
CA SER A 60 -1.37 -38.26 30.22
C SER A 60 -0.94 -37.53 28.94
N LYS A 61 -0.24 -36.37 29.08
CA LYS A 61 0.36 -35.64 27.92
C LYS A 61 1.32 -36.56 27.13
N GLN A 62 2.10 -37.39 27.80
CA GLN A 62 3.03 -38.35 27.16
C GLN A 62 2.33 -39.42 26.31
N LYS A 63 1.00 -39.61 26.45
CA LYS A 63 0.21 -40.58 25.70
C LYS A 63 -0.47 -39.99 24.46
N VAL A 64 -0.39 -38.64 24.28
CA VAL A 64 -0.90 -37.97 23.10
C VAL A 64 0.22 -37.93 22.06
N GLU A 65 0.18 -38.88 21.13
CA GLU A 65 1.26 -39.09 20.15
C GLU A 65 1.23 -38.00 19.04
N HIS A 66 0.05 -37.48 18.74
CA HIS A 66 -0.15 -36.54 17.60
C HIS A 66 -0.15 -35.06 17.99
N TYR A 67 0.33 -34.69 19.19
CA TYR A 67 0.32 -33.31 19.65
C TYR A 67 1.10 -32.38 18.71
N ALA A 68 2.19 -32.80 18.09
CA ALA A 68 2.93 -32.01 17.09
C ALA A 68 2.04 -31.63 15.90
N ALA A 69 1.18 -32.55 15.42
CA ALA A 69 0.24 -32.26 14.34
C ALA A 69 -0.81 -31.22 14.74
N LEU A 70 -1.25 -31.20 16.00
CA LEU A 70 -2.11 -30.12 16.51
C LEU A 70 -1.40 -28.77 16.50
N GLN A 71 -0.12 -28.72 16.92
CA GLN A 71 0.67 -27.50 16.88
C GLN A 71 0.85 -26.98 15.45
N ASP A 72 1.19 -27.85 14.51
CA ASP A 72 1.31 -27.51 13.09
C ASP A 72 -0.02 -26.99 12.52
N ALA A 73 -1.15 -27.63 12.89
CA ALA A 73 -2.47 -27.18 12.48
C ALA A 73 -2.84 -25.80 13.05
N ILE A 74 -2.49 -25.53 14.31
CA ILE A 74 -2.68 -24.21 14.95
C ILE A 74 -1.83 -23.13 14.25
N GLU A 75 -0.57 -23.44 13.93
CA GLU A 75 0.30 -22.51 13.20
C GLU A 75 -0.27 -22.21 11.82
N GLN A 76 -0.64 -23.22 11.05
CA GLN A 76 -1.27 -23.06 9.75
C GLN A 76 -2.57 -22.24 9.82
N CYS A 77 -3.44 -22.55 10.79
CA CYS A 77 -4.68 -21.80 11.01
C CYS A 77 -4.42 -20.33 11.36
N THR A 78 -3.38 -20.06 12.15
CA THR A 78 -2.96 -18.69 12.49
C THR A 78 -2.57 -17.91 11.23
N LEU A 79 -1.78 -18.51 10.35
CA LEU A 79 -1.37 -17.88 9.09
C LEU A 79 -2.57 -17.59 8.18
N LEU A 80 -3.49 -18.54 8.04
CA LEU A 80 -4.72 -18.37 7.25
C LEU A 80 -5.64 -17.28 7.82
N LYS A 81 -5.77 -17.25 9.16
CA LYS A 81 -6.58 -16.24 9.84
C LYS A 81 -6.00 -14.84 9.67
N ASN A 82 -4.70 -14.68 9.82
CA ASN A 82 -4.00 -13.42 9.59
C ASN A 82 -4.21 -12.91 8.15
N GLU A 83 -4.10 -13.80 7.18
CA GLU A 83 -4.34 -13.51 5.77
C GLU A 83 -5.77 -13.04 5.53
N GLN A 84 -6.76 -13.76 6.07
CA GLN A 84 -8.17 -13.40 5.95
C GLN A 84 -8.49 -12.04 6.60
N GLU A 85 -7.92 -11.77 7.78
CA GLU A 85 -8.10 -10.48 8.47
C GLU A 85 -7.49 -9.31 7.68
N PHE A 86 -6.33 -9.54 7.06
CA PHE A 86 -5.70 -8.56 6.16
C PHE A 86 -6.59 -8.31 4.93
N LEU A 87 -7.03 -9.35 4.23
CA LEU A 87 -7.87 -9.22 3.04
C LEU A 87 -9.18 -8.47 3.35
N ASN A 88 -9.83 -8.78 4.47
CA ASN A 88 -11.03 -8.07 4.91
C ASN A 88 -10.75 -6.57 5.20
N SER A 89 -9.61 -6.27 5.83
CA SER A 89 -9.24 -4.89 6.13
C SER A 89 -8.87 -4.12 4.86
N LEU A 90 -8.20 -4.77 3.93
CA LEU A 90 -7.86 -4.20 2.62
C LEU A 90 -9.12 -3.92 1.80
N GLU A 91 -10.05 -4.87 1.74
CA GLU A 91 -11.33 -4.70 1.04
C GLU A 91 -12.07 -3.46 1.55
N GLN A 92 -12.22 -3.33 2.87
CA GLN A 92 -12.85 -2.16 3.48
C GLN A 92 -12.12 -0.85 3.15
N SER A 93 -10.78 -0.87 3.16
CA SER A 93 -9.97 0.29 2.79
C SER A 93 -10.15 0.70 1.34
N ILE A 94 -10.22 -0.27 0.43
CA ILE A 94 -10.44 -0.02 -1.00
C ILE A 94 -11.83 0.57 -1.23
N LEU A 95 -12.88 -0.02 -0.65
CA LEU A 95 -14.25 0.48 -0.78
C LEU A 95 -14.35 1.90 -0.25
N TRP A 96 -13.77 2.16 0.93
CA TRP A 96 -13.71 3.51 1.48
C TRP A 96 -12.98 4.49 0.55
N ARG A 97 -11.86 4.06 -0.05
CA ARG A 97 -11.10 4.87 -1.01
C ARG A 97 -11.90 5.18 -2.27
N MET A 98 -12.68 4.23 -2.78
CA MET A 98 -13.56 4.42 -3.94
C MET A 98 -14.63 5.47 -3.66
N ASP A 99 -15.22 5.44 -2.47
CA ASP A 99 -16.24 6.41 -2.04
C ASP A 99 -15.66 7.82 -1.83
N ASN A 100 -14.35 7.94 -1.55
CA ASN A 100 -13.67 9.21 -1.25
C ASN A 100 -12.65 9.63 -2.33
N LYS A 101 -12.68 9.02 -3.51
CA LYS A 101 -11.68 9.23 -4.58
C LYS A 101 -11.54 10.68 -5.05
N ASP A 102 -12.61 11.47 -4.94
CA ASP A 102 -12.66 12.86 -5.37
C ASP A 102 -12.31 13.85 -4.25
N ASP A 103 -11.93 13.36 -3.07
CA ASP A 103 -11.49 14.22 -1.98
C ASP A 103 -10.18 14.92 -2.35
N PRO A 104 -10.10 16.25 -2.23
CA PRO A 104 -8.90 17.00 -2.55
C PRO A 104 -7.73 16.74 -1.58
N ASP A 105 -8.03 16.24 -0.37
CA ASP A 105 -7.00 15.89 0.63
C ASP A 105 -6.42 14.50 0.36
N ARG A 106 -5.45 14.45 -0.53
CA ARG A 106 -4.72 13.22 -0.85
C ARG A 106 -3.98 12.62 0.35
N SER A 107 -3.55 13.46 1.31
CA SER A 107 -2.86 13.00 2.52
C SER A 107 -3.81 12.18 3.39
N MET A 108 -5.03 12.67 3.58
CA MET A 108 -6.07 11.93 4.32
C MET A 108 -6.34 10.57 3.70
N LEU A 109 -6.38 10.47 2.36
CA LEU A 109 -6.62 9.20 1.66
C LEU A 109 -5.52 8.17 1.98
N VAL A 110 -4.25 8.58 1.94
CA VAL A 110 -3.12 7.69 2.22
C VAL A 110 -3.04 7.33 3.69
N ASP A 111 -3.20 8.32 4.58
CA ASP A 111 -3.07 8.11 6.03
C ASP A 111 -4.17 7.22 6.59
N THR A 112 -5.38 7.29 6.05
CA THR A 112 -6.49 6.41 6.46
C THR A 112 -6.19 4.95 6.09
N GLU A 113 -5.70 4.69 4.88
CA GLU A 113 -5.35 3.33 4.47
C GLU A 113 -4.15 2.80 5.27
N LEU A 114 -3.11 3.60 5.49
CA LEU A 114 -1.98 3.23 6.33
C LEU A 114 -2.40 2.91 7.76
N ALA A 115 -3.30 3.70 8.35
CA ALA A 115 -3.80 3.44 9.70
C ALA A 115 -4.53 2.09 9.81
N ALA A 116 -5.28 1.70 8.78
CA ALA A 116 -6.00 0.43 8.75
C ALA A 116 -5.06 -0.77 8.55
N LEU A 117 -3.99 -0.61 7.76
CA LEU A 117 -3.20 -1.73 7.24
C LEU A 117 -1.82 -1.91 7.88
N ASN A 118 -1.26 -0.88 8.55
CA ASN A 118 0.10 -0.92 9.11
C ASN A 118 0.37 -2.11 10.05
N LYS A 119 -0.65 -2.57 10.78
CA LYS A 119 -0.52 -3.72 11.70
C LYS A 119 -0.17 -5.03 10.98
N TYR A 120 -0.38 -5.10 9.66
CA TYR A 120 -0.12 -6.30 8.88
C TYR A 120 1.24 -6.32 8.17
N ARG A 121 2.07 -5.27 8.26
CA ARG A 121 3.34 -5.17 7.52
C ARG A 121 4.25 -6.39 7.69
N GLU A 122 4.36 -6.88 8.92
CA GLU A 122 5.23 -8.02 9.24
C GLU A 122 4.44 -9.26 9.67
N THR A 123 3.12 -9.22 9.51
CA THR A 123 2.27 -10.34 9.88
C THR A 123 2.48 -11.49 8.88
N PRO A 124 2.81 -12.70 9.35
CA PRO A 124 3.01 -13.83 8.46
C PRO A 124 1.67 -14.35 7.91
N PHE A 125 1.67 -14.74 6.64
CA PHE A 125 0.51 -15.29 5.92
C PHE A 125 0.81 -16.70 5.40
N ALA A 126 -0.25 -17.46 5.13
CA ALA A 126 -0.14 -18.80 4.56
C ALA A 126 0.28 -18.74 3.07
N ASN A 127 -0.23 -17.76 2.32
CA ASN A 127 0.03 -17.60 0.89
C ASN A 127 1.10 -16.54 0.64
N ALA A 128 2.25 -16.98 0.12
CA ALA A 128 3.37 -16.09 -0.21
C ALA A 128 3.01 -15.04 -1.26
N SER A 129 2.09 -15.34 -2.21
CA SER A 129 1.64 -14.36 -3.21
C SER A 129 0.80 -13.25 -2.59
N VAL A 130 -0.04 -13.58 -1.58
CA VAL A 130 -0.79 -12.58 -0.81
C VAL A 130 0.14 -11.72 0.03
N ALA A 131 1.17 -12.32 0.64
CA ALA A 131 2.19 -11.58 1.37
C ALA A 131 2.95 -10.59 0.46
N ALA A 132 3.39 -11.04 -0.71
CA ALA A 132 4.07 -10.19 -1.68
C ALA A 132 3.17 -9.03 -2.17
N ALA A 133 1.90 -9.30 -2.44
CA ALA A 133 0.95 -8.27 -2.85
C ALA A 133 0.66 -7.26 -1.72
N ARG A 134 0.59 -7.72 -0.45
CA ARG A 134 0.54 -6.82 0.71
C ARG A 134 1.73 -5.87 0.73
N ASP A 135 2.94 -6.42 0.58
CA ASP A 135 4.18 -5.62 0.65
C ASP A 135 4.23 -4.59 -0.49
N GLU A 136 3.84 -4.97 -1.69
CA GLU A 136 3.75 -4.07 -2.84
C GLU A 136 2.69 -2.98 -2.64
N TYR A 137 1.51 -3.33 -2.10
CA TYR A 137 0.46 -2.36 -1.79
C TYR A 137 0.90 -1.33 -0.76
N MET A 138 1.51 -1.81 0.34
CA MET A 138 2.02 -0.96 1.41
C MET A 138 3.16 -0.07 0.93
N ASN A 139 4.07 -0.60 0.11
CA ASN A 139 5.11 0.19 -0.54
C ASN A 139 4.51 1.30 -1.42
N GLY A 140 3.45 0.99 -2.16
CA GLY A 140 2.72 1.98 -2.96
C GLY A 140 2.14 3.13 -2.13
N LEU A 141 1.59 2.83 -0.95
CA LEU A 141 1.11 3.86 -0.01
C LEU A 141 2.27 4.71 0.55
N ASP A 142 3.40 4.08 0.90
CA ASP A 142 4.57 4.80 1.40
C ASP A 142 5.13 5.76 0.35
N ILE A 143 5.26 5.31 -0.91
CA ILE A 143 5.68 6.15 -2.03
C ILE A 143 4.71 7.34 -2.20
N GLN A 144 3.39 7.12 -2.13
CA GLN A 144 2.41 8.20 -2.23
C GLN A 144 2.54 9.20 -1.07
N LYS A 145 2.79 8.70 0.14
CA LYS A 145 2.99 9.56 1.32
C LYS A 145 4.26 10.39 1.19
N GLU A 146 5.37 9.79 0.77
CA GLU A 146 6.64 10.47 0.53
C GLU A 146 6.49 11.54 -0.57
N ALA A 147 5.80 11.21 -1.66
CA ALA A 147 5.55 12.14 -2.76
C ALA A 147 4.82 13.40 -2.31
N LEU A 148 3.85 13.29 -1.41
CA LEU A 148 3.11 14.45 -0.88
C LEU A 148 3.98 15.40 -0.03
N GLY A 149 5.15 14.95 0.42
CA GLY A 149 6.13 15.77 1.12
C GLY A 149 7.16 16.45 0.23
N GLN A 150 7.13 16.23 -1.09
CA GLN A 150 8.07 16.82 -2.03
C GLN A 150 7.77 18.30 -2.28
N GLU A 151 8.81 19.08 -2.59
CA GLU A 151 8.70 20.50 -2.87
C GLU A 151 8.15 20.75 -4.28
N TYR A 152 8.60 19.97 -5.26
CA TYR A 152 8.26 20.13 -6.67
C TYR A 152 7.02 19.35 -7.08
N LYS A 153 6.11 20.01 -7.81
CA LYS A 153 4.83 19.39 -8.24
C LYS A 153 5.05 18.23 -9.20
N ALA A 154 6.09 18.25 -10.03
CA ALA A 154 6.46 17.14 -10.90
C ALA A 154 6.80 15.89 -10.07
N ASP A 155 7.63 16.03 -9.03
CA ASP A 155 7.99 14.95 -8.11
C ASP A 155 6.77 14.40 -7.38
N ILE A 156 5.87 15.30 -6.92
CA ILE A 156 4.60 14.89 -6.29
C ILE A 156 3.77 14.07 -7.27
N GLN A 157 3.62 14.53 -8.51
CA GLN A 157 2.81 13.85 -9.53
C GLN A 157 3.37 12.49 -9.89
N ILE A 158 4.67 12.41 -10.17
CA ILE A 158 5.34 11.16 -10.54
C ILE A 158 5.37 10.19 -9.36
N GLY A 159 5.73 10.65 -8.18
CA GLY A 159 5.72 9.83 -6.98
C GLY A 159 4.32 9.31 -6.65
N TRP A 160 3.30 10.16 -6.75
CA TRP A 160 1.91 9.75 -6.61
C TRP A 160 1.52 8.65 -7.60
N GLN A 161 1.92 8.81 -8.86
CA GLN A 161 1.63 7.85 -9.93
C GLN A 161 2.41 6.55 -9.75
N LYS A 162 3.68 6.59 -9.31
CA LYS A 162 4.47 5.40 -8.94
C LYS A 162 3.77 4.58 -7.86
N GLY A 163 3.33 5.24 -6.79
CA GLY A 163 2.59 4.58 -5.73
C GLY A 163 1.24 4.02 -6.20
N ALA A 164 0.55 4.71 -7.11
CA ALA A 164 -0.68 4.20 -7.71
C ALA A 164 -0.43 2.93 -8.53
N VAL A 165 0.61 2.90 -9.37
CA VAL A 165 0.97 1.71 -10.17
C VAL A 165 1.28 0.51 -9.27
N ALA A 166 2.07 0.68 -8.20
CA ALA A 166 2.35 -0.38 -7.25
C ALA A 166 1.07 -0.92 -6.59
N ARG A 167 0.19 -0.02 -6.12
CA ARG A 167 -1.08 -0.42 -5.51
C ARG A 167 -2.00 -1.16 -6.49
N TYR A 168 -2.13 -0.67 -7.72
CA TYR A 168 -2.95 -1.32 -8.75
C TYR A 168 -2.37 -2.69 -9.15
N GLY A 169 -1.05 -2.83 -9.22
CA GLY A 169 -0.36 -4.10 -9.45
C GLY A 169 -0.66 -5.12 -8.36
N ALA A 170 -0.55 -4.71 -7.10
CA ALA A 170 -0.88 -5.53 -5.95
C ALA A 170 -2.35 -5.96 -5.95
N LEU A 171 -3.28 -5.04 -6.21
CA LEU A 171 -4.72 -5.34 -6.26
C LEU A 171 -5.08 -6.30 -7.41
N LYS A 172 -4.46 -6.12 -8.57
CA LYS A 172 -4.60 -7.05 -9.68
C LYS A 172 -4.09 -8.45 -9.32
N SER A 173 -2.94 -8.54 -8.67
CA SER A 173 -2.37 -9.80 -8.19
C SER A 173 -3.30 -10.49 -7.18
N LEU A 174 -3.89 -9.76 -6.22
CA LEU A 174 -4.84 -10.31 -5.26
C LEU A 174 -6.16 -10.74 -5.90
N TYR A 175 -6.66 -9.96 -6.87
CA TYR A 175 -7.81 -10.38 -7.66
C TYR A 175 -7.57 -11.72 -8.37
N GLU A 176 -6.41 -11.88 -9.02
CA GLU A 176 -6.04 -13.10 -9.75
C GLU A 176 -5.74 -14.29 -8.83
N THR A 177 -5.20 -14.03 -7.62
CA THR A 177 -4.77 -15.07 -6.67
C THR A 177 -5.91 -15.58 -5.79
N CYS A 178 -6.75 -14.68 -5.26
CA CYS A 178 -7.77 -15.03 -4.28
C CYS A 178 -9.16 -14.45 -4.57
N GLY A 179 -9.35 -13.80 -5.73
CA GLY A 179 -10.66 -13.26 -6.14
C GLY A 179 -11.09 -12.03 -5.32
N LEU A 180 -10.14 -11.24 -4.78
CA LEU A 180 -10.45 -10.04 -4.02
C LEU A 180 -11.44 -9.14 -4.76
N LEU A 181 -12.59 -8.83 -4.14
CA LEU A 181 -13.65 -7.97 -4.70
C LEU A 181 -14.11 -8.38 -6.11
N SER A 182 -14.05 -9.67 -6.47
CA SER A 182 -14.37 -10.16 -7.81
C SER A 182 -15.80 -9.84 -8.27
N ASP A 183 -16.73 -9.72 -7.34
CA ASP A 183 -18.13 -9.37 -7.61
C ASP A 183 -18.37 -7.85 -7.73
N ASN A 184 -17.35 -7.02 -7.44
CA ASN A 184 -17.43 -5.57 -7.55
C ASN A 184 -16.95 -5.11 -8.93
N SER A 185 -17.89 -4.81 -9.82
CA SER A 185 -17.58 -4.41 -11.21
C SER A 185 -16.83 -3.08 -11.33
N GLU A 186 -17.05 -2.14 -10.39
CA GLU A 186 -16.31 -0.87 -10.35
C GLU A 186 -14.84 -1.10 -9.94
N PHE A 187 -14.61 -1.95 -8.95
CA PHE A 187 -13.26 -2.34 -8.56
C PHE A 187 -12.51 -3.01 -9.72
N VAL A 188 -13.13 -4.01 -10.35
CA VAL A 188 -12.53 -4.72 -11.50
C VAL A 188 -12.23 -3.75 -12.64
N GLY A 189 -13.17 -2.88 -12.99
CA GLY A 189 -13.00 -1.89 -14.05
C GLY A 189 -11.91 -0.87 -13.75
N SER A 190 -11.91 -0.30 -12.56
CA SER A 190 -11.03 0.82 -12.18
C SER A 190 -9.63 0.39 -11.78
N TYR A 191 -9.49 -0.70 -11.00
CA TYR A 191 -8.19 -1.09 -10.43
C TYR A 191 -7.55 -2.25 -11.20
N VAL A 192 -8.28 -3.32 -11.50
CA VAL A 192 -7.71 -4.48 -12.18
C VAL A 192 -7.42 -4.16 -13.65
N ASN A 193 -8.43 -3.70 -14.38
CA ASN A 193 -8.29 -3.33 -15.79
C ASN A 193 -7.55 -1.99 -15.97
N GLY A 194 -7.59 -1.12 -14.97
CA GLY A 194 -6.91 0.18 -14.98
C GLY A 194 -5.38 0.10 -14.82
N TYR A 195 -4.83 -1.00 -14.36
CA TYR A 195 -3.39 -1.14 -14.09
C TYR A 195 -2.50 -0.75 -15.28
N GLU A 196 -2.81 -1.23 -16.48
CA GLU A 196 -2.02 -0.91 -17.67
C GLU A 196 -2.10 0.56 -18.05
N ALA A 197 -3.26 1.19 -17.87
CA ALA A 197 -3.43 2.62 -18.13
C ALA A 197 -2.61 3.46 -17.15
N GLN A 198 -2.61 3.11 -15.86
CA GLN A 198 -1.78 3.78 -14.86
C GLN A 198 -0.28 3.62 -15.12
N SER A 199 0.15 2.44 -15.57
CA SER A 199 1.55 2.18 -15.93
C SER A 199 1.98 3.00 -17.15
N LYS A 200 1.14 3.10 -18.18
CA LYS A 200 1.40 3.94 -19.35
C LYS A 200 1.45 5.43 -18.99
N LEU A 201 0.57 5.88 -18.12
CA LEU A 201 0.54 7.25 -17.64
C LEU A 201 1.81 7.60 -16.86
N LEU A 202 2.30 6.71 -15.99
CA LEU A 202 3.58 6.87 -15.31
C LEU A 202 4.73 7.01 -16.31
N ALA A 203 4.82 6.11 -17.28
CA ALA A 203 5.87 6.14 -18.30
C ALA A 203 5.84 7.45 -19.12
N ALA A 204 4.64 7.98 -19.39
CA ALA A 204 4.48 9.27 -20.06
C ALA A 204 5.00 10.42 -19.20
N TYR A 205 4.65 10.49 -17.92
CA TYR A 205 5.16 11.52 -17.00
C TYR A 205 6.68 11.49 -16.88
N GLU A 206 7.26 10.31 -16.67
CA GLU A 206 8.73 10.17 -16.56
C GLU A 206 9.43 10.58 -17.86
N THR A 207 8.85 10.27 -19.03
CA THR A 207 9.42 10.63 -20.32
C THR A 207 9.38 12.15 -20.55
N ILE A 208 8.25 12.79 -20.22
CA ILE A 208 8.07 14.23 -20.39
C ILE A 208 8.97 14.99 -19.43
N GLU A 209 9.05 14.58 -18.15
CA GLU A 209 9.93 15.19 -17.17
C GLU A 209 11.39 15.13 -17.62
N ALA A 210 11.87 13.96 -18.02
CA ALA A 210 13.23 13.80 -18.51
C ALA A 210 13.53 14.66 -19.76
N ASP A 211 12.54 14.84 -20.65
CA ASP A 211 12.68 15.73 -21.80
C ASP A 211 12.81 17.20 -21.38
N ILE A 212 11.94 17.66 -20.47
CA ILE A 212 11.98 19.01 -19.94
C ILE A 212 13.29 19.27 -19.19
N ASP A 213 13.69 18.37 -18.27
CA ASP A 213 14.93 18.48 -17.50
C ASP A 213 16.15 18.65 -18.39
N SER A 214 16.22 17.90 -19.50
CA SER A 214 17.31 17.99 -20.47
C SER A 214 17.45 19.38 -21.10
N GLN A 215 16.42 20.22 -21.01
CA GLN A 215 16.32 21.53 -21.64
C GLN A 215 16.43 22.69 -20.64
N VAL A 216 16.24 22.49 -19.33
CA VAL A 216 16.11 23.55 -18.32
C VAL A 216 17.31 24.52 -18.31
N GLU A 217 18.54 24.00 -18.33
CA GLU A 217 19.73 24.89 -18.40
C GLU A 217 19.75 25.77 -19.64
N ARG A 218 19.42 25.22 -20.81
CA ARG A 218 19.35 25.96 -22.08
C ARG A 218 18.24 26.98 -22.04
N ILE A 219 17.08 26.63 -21.51
CA ILE A 219 15.93 27.53 -21.37
C ILE A 219 16.30 28.70 -20.48
N ALA A 220 16.94 28.44 -19.33
CA ALA A 220 17.35 29.49 -18.39
C ALA A 220 18.26 30.56 -18.98
N THR A 221 19.11 30.18 -19.93
CA THR A 221 20.07 31.10 -20.57
C THR A 221 19.57 31.72 -21.86
N GLY A 222 18.50 31.20 -22.46
CA GLY A 222 17.99 31.58 -23.79
C GLY A 222 16.76 32.49 -23.79
N GLY A 223 16.39 33.05 -22.64
CA GLY A 223 15.20 33.89 -22.52
C GLY A 223 15.24 35.18 -23.31
N VAL A 224 14.12 35.53 -23.95
CA VAL A 224 13.92 36.83 -24.62
C VAL A 224 13.20 37.75 -23.63
N TRP A 225 13.90 38.84 -23.28
CA TRP A 225 13.46 39.78 -22.27
C TRP A 225 12.82 41.01 -22.90
N THR A 226 11.76 41.49 -22.25
CA THR A 226 11.14 42.80 -22.49
C THR A 226 11.01 43.54 -21.16
N ASP A 227 10.46 44.78 -21.18
CA ASP A 227 10.24 45.58 -19.95
C ASP A 227 9.26 44.89 -18.96
N TYR A 228 8.44 43.95 -19.41
CA TYR A 228 7.33 43.35 -18.61
C TYR A 228 7.24 41.83 -18.67
N SER A 229 8.11 41.19 -19.45
CA SER A 229 8.04 39.75 -19.62
C SER A 229 9.37 39.09 -19.96
N VAL A 230 9.46 37.81 -19.68
CA VAL A 230 10.49 36.95 -20.21
C VAL A 230 9.83 35.75 -20.89
N SER A 231 10.29 35.39 -22.08
CA SER A 231 9.76 34.27 -22.87
C SER A 231 10.88 33.29 -23.19
N PHE A 232 10.54 32.01 -23.05
CA PHE A 232 11.43 30.89 -23.33
C PHE A 232 10.80 29.96 -24.36
N GLU A 233 11.60 29.46 -25.30
CA GLU A 233 11.17 28.39 -26.21
C GLU A 233 11.52 27.01 -25.64
N VAL A 234 10.50 26.16 -25.52
CA VAL A 234 10.61 24.77 -25.05
C VAL A 234 10.17 23.86 -26.18
N ASN A 235 10.89 22.76 -26.37
CA ASN A 235 10.48 21.71 -27.32
C ASN A 235 9.80 20.58 -26.54
N ASN A 236 8.72 20.05 -27.09
CA ASN A 236 8.23 18.73 -26.74
C ASN A 236 8.85 17.73 -27.72
N ASN A 237 9.88 17.00 -27.31
CA ASN A 237 10.52 15.98 -28.13
C ASN A 237 9.88 14.59 -27.95
N THR A 238 8.81 14.50 -27.15
CA THR A 238 8.12 13.23 -26.84
C THR A 238 6.97 12.95 -27.80
N ASP A 239 6.48 11.72 -27.75
CA ASP A 239 5.27 11.29 -28.47
C ASP A 239 3.96 11.66 -27.75
N TYR A 240 4.06 12.36 -26.60
CA TYR A 240 2.90 12.66 -25.75
C TYR A 240 2.39 14.07 -25.98
N GLN A 241 1.06 14.24 -25.95
CA GLN A 241 0.40 15.52 -25.81
C GLN A 241 0.17 15.81 -24.35
N TYR A 242 0.46 17.03 -23.89
CA TYR A 242 0.28 17.43 -22.50
C TYR A 242 -0.05 18.92 -22.36
N ASP A 243 -0.61 19.28 -21.21
CA ASP A 243 -0.64 20.64 -20.72
C ASP A 243 0.58 20.88 -19.83
N SER A 244 1.18 22.05 -19.90
CA SER A 244 2.41 22.37 -19.18
C SER A 244 2.19 23.54 -18.23
N MET A 245 2.60 23.40 -16.98
CA MET A 245 2.63 24.47 -15.99
C MET A 245 4.07 24.77 -15.60
N TRP A 246 4.39 26.04 -15.56
CA TRP A 246 5.70 26.55 -15.20
C TRP A 246 5.56 27.61 -14.11
N GLU A 247 6.44 27.59 -13.13
CA GLU A 247 6.49 28.54 -12.03
C GLU A 247 7.94 29.01 -11.81
N CYS A 248 8.13 30.28 -11.59
CA CYS A 248 9.44 30.85 -11.27
C CYS A 248 9.33 31.98 -10.23
N SER A 249 10.45 32.28 -9.58
CA SER A 249 10.62 33.45 -8.72
C SER A 249 11.58 34.41 -9.35
N PHE A 250 11.17 35.69 -9.52
CA PHE A 250 12.06 36.76 -9.94
C PHE A 250 12.82 37.31 -8.74
N LYS A 251 14.11 37.63 -8.96
CA LYS A 251 15.00 38.21 -7.94
C LYS A 251 15.51 39.58 -8.39
N ASN A 252 15.74 40.44 -7.42
CA ASN A 252 16.47 41.71 -7.66
C ASN A 252 17.99 41.48 -7.70
N GLU A 253 18.77 42.51 -7.98
CA GLU A 253 20.24 42.44 -8.01
C GLU A 253 20.88 41.97 -6.69
N ALA A 254 20.18 42.15 -5.57
CA ALA A 254 20.62 41.68 -4.26
C ALA A 254 20.29 40.18 -4.02
N GLY A 255 19.64 39.49 -4.99
CA GLY A 255 19.22 38.10 -4.88
C GLY A 255 17.95 37.86 -4.05
N THR A 256 17.24 38.94 -3.69
CA THR A 256 15.97 38.85 -2.95
C THR A 256 14.82 38.55 -3.91
N VAL A 257 13.96 37.58 -3.61
CA VAL A 257 12.74 37.30 -4.38
C VAL A 257 11.81 38.53 -4.30
N THR A 258 11.42 39.06 -5.44
CA THR A 258 10.54 40.22 -5.55
C THR A 258 9.15 39.84 -6.04
N GLU A 259 9.04 38.79 -6.84
CA GLU A 259 7.77 38.37 -7.43
C GLU A 259 7.82 36.90 -7.80
N ASN A 260 6.68 36.21 -7.73
CA ASN A 260 6.48 34.85 -8.27
C ASN A 260 5.56 34.95 -9.48
N ALA A 261 5.89 34.20 -10.52
CA ALA A 261 5.07 34.12 -11.73
C ALA A 261 4.81 32.69 -12.15
N SER A 262 3.70 32.51 -12.84
CA SER A 262 3.32 31.24 -13.41
C SER A 262 2.88 31.36 -14.86
N CYS A 263 3.09 30.33 -15.65
CA CYS A 263 2.64 30.24 -17.03
C CYS A 263 2.03 28.86 -17.26
N TYR A 264 0.83 28.84 -17.83
CA TYR A 264 0.14 27.62 -18.24
C TYR A 264 0.03 27.58 -19.75
N VAL A 265 0.44 26.46 -20.36
CA VAL A 265 0.41 26.24 -21.80
C VAL A 265 -0.42 24.99 -22.09
N GLU A 266 -1.55 25.19 -22.75
CA GLU A 266 -2.47 24.11 -23.11
C GLU A 266 -2.08 23.41 -24.41
N ASN A 267 -2.40 22.13 -24.50
CA ASN A 267 -2.37 21.36 -25.72
C ASN A 267 -1.00 21.34 -26.42
N VAL A 268 0.09 21.20 -25.66
CA VAL A 268 1.43 21.02 -26.21
C VAL A 268 1.47 19.75 -27.02
N LYS A 269 1.59 19.87 -28.34
CA LYS A 269 1.55 18.73 -29.26
C LYS A 269 2.86 17.94 -29.26
N PRO A 270 2.84 16.62 -29.54
CA PRO A 270 4.05 15.85 -29.80
C PRO A 270 4.96 16.54 -30.83
N HIS A 271 6.27 16.45 -30.61
CA HIS A 271 7.31 16.96 -31.54
C HIS A 271 7.11 18.41 -31.96
N SER A 272 6.57 19.24 -31.06
CA SER A 272 6.31 20.65 -31.33
C SER A 272 7.13 21.56 -30.44
N ARG A 273 7.22 22.82 -30.85
CA ARG A 273 7.79 23.90 -30.04
C ARG A 273 6.67 24.72 -29.45
N TYR A 274 6.84 25.16 -28.21
CA TYR A 274 5.93 26.09 -27.53
C TYR A 274 6.69 27.13 -26.76
N THR A 275 6.00 28.21 -26.39
CA THR A 275 6.59 29.34 -25.67
C THR A 275 6.01 29.40 -24.26
N VAL A 276 6.90 29.49 -23.28
CA VAL A 276 6.55 29.80 -21.89
C VAL A 276 6.85 31.28 -21.67
N THR A 277 5.85 32.07 -21.27
CA THR A 277 6.01 33.50 -21.03
C THR A 277 5.59 33.83 -19.61
N PHE A 278 6.51 34.42 -18.87
CA PHE A 278 6.22 34.98 -17.56
C PHE A 278 6.11 36.51 -17.68
N TYR A 279 5.08 37.05 -17.06
CA TYR A 279 4.89 38.51 -16.93
C TYR A 279 5.27 38.91 -15.52
N PHE A 280 5.94 40.04 -15.39
CA PHE A 280 6.35 40.60 -14.11
C PHE A 280 6.09 42.11 -14.07
N THR A 281 5.89 42.62 -12.87
CA THR A 281 5.78 44.04 -12.65
C THR A 281 7.18 44.65 -12.63
N ASN A 282 7.41 45.68 -13.46
CA ASN A 282 8.67 46.41 -13.43
C ASN A 282 8.83 47.05 -12.04
N SER A 283 9.75 46.51 -11.22
CA SER A 283 10.07 47.09 -9.93
C SER A 283 11.33 47.92 -10.07
N ASP A 284 11.33 49.15 -9.48
CA ASP A 284 12.47 50.10 -9.42
C ASP A 284 13.73 49.47 -8.77
N SER A 285 13.68 48.23 -8.35
CA SER A 285 14.75 47.53 -7.62
C SER A 285 15.76 46.77 -8.49
N GLY A 286 15.64 46.86 -9.82
CA GLY A 286 16.52 46.12 -10.75
C GLY A 286 16.24 44.64 -10.82
N PHE A 287 16.51 44.03 -11.99
CA PHE A 287 16.37 42.59 -12.20
C PHE A 287 17.71 41.86 -11.98
N GLY A 288 17.79 40.93 -11.04
CA GLY A 288 18.99 40.15 -10.71
C GLY A 288 18.97 38.69 -11.19
N GLY A 289 17.84 38.23 -11.69
CA GLY A 289 17.67 36.87 -12.16
C GLY A 289 16.34 36.22 -11.79
N PHE A 290 16.19 34.97 -12.10
CA PHE A 290 15.06 34.16 -11.67
C PHE A 290 15.52 32.76 -11.29
N ASP A 291 14.72 32.10 -10.45
CA ASP A 291 14.84 30.68 -10.15
C ASP A 291 13.59 29.95 -10.64
N TRP A 292 13.77 28.77 -11.20
CA TRP A 292 12.69 27.86 -11.44
C TRP A 292 12.19 27.32 -10.09
N ASN A 293 10.90 27.52 -9.80
CA ASN A 293 10.27 26.97 -8.61
C ASN A 293 9.66 25.61 -8.90
N ASN A 294 9.08 25.46 -10.11
CA ASN A 294 8.28 24.30 -10.42
C ASN A 294 7.97 24.21 -11.91
N TYR A 295 7.90 23.02 -12.44
CA TYR A 295 7.21 22.73 -13.69
C TYR A 295 6.55 21.36 -13.56
N TYR A 296 5.45 21.14 -14.24
CA TYR A 296 4.84 19.80 -14.36
C TYR A 296 4.01 19.73 -15.63
N ALA A 297 3.83 18.51 -16.13
CA ALA A 297 3.00 18.20 -17.26
C ALA A 297 1.76 17.43 -16.85
N ASN A 298 0.63 17.74 -17.49
CA ASN A 298 -0.61 17.00 -17.36
C ASN A 298 -0.86 16.29 -18.68
N VAL A 299 -0.68 14.97 -18.73
CA VAL A 299 -0.86 14.20 -19.97
C VAL A 299 -2.32 14.22 -20.36
N VAL A 300 -2.58 14.60 -21.61
CA VAL A 300 -3.91 14.53 -22.21
C VAL A 300 -4.08 13.11 -22.75
N VAL A 301 -4.87 12.30 -22.07
CA VAL A 301 -5.16 10.89 -22.41
C VAL A 301 -6.33 10.82 -23.39
#